data_449ee4fe53880890650c66c31c729a86
#
_entry.id   449ee4fe53880890650c66c31c729a86
#
_cell.length_a   1.000
_cell.length_b   1.000
_cell.length_c   1.000
_cell.angle_alpha   90.00
_cell.angle_beta   90.00
_cell.angle_gamma   90.00
#
_symmetry.space_group_name_H-M   'P 1'
#
loop_
_entity.id
_entity.type
_entity.pdbx_description
1 polymer ?
#
loop_
_entity_poly.entity_id
_entity_poly.type
_entity_poly.pdbx_seq_one_letter_code
_entity_poly.pdbx_strand_id
1 'polypeptide(L)'
;MVHIERTPLDRILRAVVYQNTEKLSLSEIVEREKPDLAMTGVFYSPAKWAPVCPVKADGTVLFADQQYSYWALGWDVGADVLPVLVPPGGESDCRNYVANCLLVRAGRPQQKLTYNADVGGRRGRVAVGLTKDTWITYGASDGSSGAMTPEDLRDYMAKQGCQFAVMMDGGGKVNYYSREAGVLIEGKDPSQTLLLLYLHGESEGKPVSEKKTVVLDPGHDASNLANKSPDGTYYEHEFALDMGNRIEAILEQYGVAVTMTRTGGEAVSLAQRCKIANNIRGLDLFVGLHSNAAAGSGWSSASGWSAYVFSKTSGGYTAAQSILEAVRAAGIAVRSTPIVEAPSLYVLKGTVAPAVLIEHGFHTNEGDVKNLRNSSYRQRLAEAEARGILDYLGIAWEEEDAPEPAEPTEAEKAVEWITSEGIMLGNSAGDLMLDQGMTRKQFAVMLYRYHKKFHPT
;
A
#
# COMPACT_ATOMS: atom_id res chain seq x y z
N MET A 1 -2.60 37.27 8.47
CA MET A 1 -2.71 36.68 7.09
C MET A 1 -2.86 35.20 7.21
N VAL A 2 -3.57 34.55 6.28
CA VAL A 2 -3.69 33.10 6.18
C VAL A 2 -3.60 32.71 4.73
N HIS A 3 -2.91 31.61 4.45
CA HIS A 3 -2.77 31.04 3.13
C HIS A 3 -2.77 29.50 3.18
N ILE A 4 -3.32 28.89 2.16
CA ILE A 4 -3.21 27.47 1.88
C ILE A 4 -2.75 27.30 0.43
N GLU A 5 -1.72 26.52 0.23
CA GLU A 5 -1.18 26.19 -1.09
C GLU A 5 -1.41 24.72 -1.39
N ARG A 6 -1.72 24.43 -2.66
CA ARG A 6 -1.91 23.08 -3.18
C ARG A 6 -0.94 22.86 -4.33
N THR A 7 0.16 22.20 -4.04
CA THR A 7 1.23 21.98 -5.02
C THR A 7 1.18 20.54 -5.50
N PRO A 8 0.84 20.28 -6.78
CA PRO A 8 0.97 18.94 -7.36
C PRO A 8 2.37 18.39 -7.17
N LEU A 9 2.50 17.11 -6.80
CA LEU A 9 3.81 16.52 -6.51
C LEU A 9 4.75 16.53 -7.73
N ASP A 10 4.18 16.47 -8.95
CA ASP A 10 4.94 16.54 -10.21
C ASP A 10 5.54 17.93 -10.51
N ARG A 11 5.04 18.94 -9.87
CA ARG A 11 5.65 20.27 -9.94
C ARG A 11 6.83 20.44 -9.01
N ILE A 12 7.05 19.56 -8.05
CA ILE A 12 8.13 19.69 -7.06
C ILE A 12 9.44 19.17 -7.67
N LEU A 13 10.33 20.09 -8.05
CA LEU A 13 11.68 19.78 -8.48
C LEU A 13 12.53 19.22 -7.34
N ARG A 14 12.45 19.86 -6.17
CA ARG A 14 13.13 19.43 -4.95
C ARG A 14 12.48 20.06 -3.71
N ALA A 15 12.59 19.34 -2.59
CA ALA A 15 12.29 19.87 -1.26
C ALA A 15 13.54 19.73 -0.39
N VAL A 16 13.89 20.75 0.36
CA VAL A 16 15.08 20.73 1.22
C VAL A 16 14.74 21.21 2.63
N VAL A 17 15.38 20.60 3.62
CA VAL A 17 15.42 21.12 4.97
C VAL A 17 16.57 22.14 5.04
N TYR A 18 16.22 23.39 5.19
CA TYR A 18 17.17 24.48 5.33
C TYR A 18 17.48 24.72 6.81
N GLN A 19 18.75 24.68 7.21
CA GLN A 19 19.20 24.99 8.54
C GLN A 19 19.64 26.47 8.61
N ASN A 20 18.89 27.31 9.33
CA ASN A 20 19.16 28.72 9.50
C ASN A 20 20.15 28.95 10.64
N THR A 21 21.42 28.74 10.39
CA THR A 21 22.49 28.93 11.39
C THR A 21 22.79 30.41 11.66
N GLU A 22 22.52 31.27 10.70
CA GLU A 22 22.81 32.70 10.73
C GLU A 22 21.68 33.57 11.31
N LYS A 23 20.56 32.93 11.67
CA LYS A 23 19.34 33.59 12.19
C LYS A 23 18.75 34.60 11.23
N LEU A 24 18.84 34.34 9.94
CA LEU A 24 18.25 35.19 8.91
C LEU A 24 16.74 35.22 9.03
N SER A 25 16.15 36.34 8.67
CA SER A 25 14.72 36.51 8.46
C SER A 25 14.24 35.67 7.27
N LEU A 26 12.93 35.43 7.16
CA LEU A 26 12.38 34.74 5.99
C LEU A 26 12.68 35.48 4.69
N SER A 27 12.56 36.81 4.70
CA SER A 27 12.83 37.66 3.53
C SER A 27 14.28 37.49 3.03
N GLU A 28 15.27 37.49 3.93
CA GLU A 28 16.68 37.27 3.59
C GLU A 28 16.92 35.84 3.04
N ILE A 29 16.26 34.81 3.60
CA ILE A 29 16.35 33.45 3.09
C ILE A 29 15.73 33.34 1.70
N VAL A 30 14.56 33.95 1.49
CA VAL A 30 13.88 33.96 0.18
C VAL A 30 14.74 34.66 -0.88
N GLU A 31 15.36 35.75 -0.54
CA GLU A 31 16.25 36.48 -1.46
C GLU A 31 17.49 35.64 -1.82
N ARG A 32 18.09 34.96 -0.84
CA ARG A 32 19.30 34.17 -1.01
C ARG A 32 19.04 32.83 -1.73
N GLU A 33 18.07 32.08 -1.24
CA GLU A 33 17.82 30.69 -1.70
C GLU A 33 16.84 30.62 -2.87
N LYS A 34 16.02 31.66 -3.09
CA LYS A 34 15.03 31.80 -4.16
C LYS A 34 14.07 30.60 -4.27
N PRO A 35 13.50 30.06 -3.17
CA PRO A 35 12.53 29.01 -3.23
C PRO A 35 11.21 29.48 -3.86
N ASP A 36 10.39 28.55 -4.33
CA ASP A 36 9.02 28.84 -4.74
C ASP A 36 8.07 28.86 -3.55
N LEU A 37 8.30 27.95 -2.58
CA LEU A 37 7.64 27.97 -1.28
C LEU A 37 8.68 27.85 -0.17
N ALA A 38 8.44 28.54 0.94
CA ALA A 38 9.24 28.39 2.15
C ALA A 38 8.32 28.42 3.37
N MET A 39 8.59 27.57 4.35
CA MET A 39 7.80 27.53 5.57
C MET A 39 8.61 27.10 6.77
N THR A 40 8.18 27.52 7.95
CA THR A 40 8.76 27.11 9.24
C THR A 40 8.87 25.60 9.33
N GLY A 41 10.01 25.12 9.82
CA GLY A 41 10.31 23.71 10.02
C GLY A 41 9.88 23.16 11.38
N VAL A 42 10.76 22.38 12.01
CA VAL A 42 10.46 21.68 13.25
C VAL A 42 10.50 22.61 14.47
N PHE A 43 9.92 22.17 15.58
CA PHE A 43 10.06 22.85 16.87
C PHE A 43 11.52 22.96 17.27
N TYR A 44 11.90 24.09 17.84
CA TYR A 44 13.28 24.33 18.26
C TYR A 44 13.36 25.08 19.58
N SER A 45 14.51 25.02 20.24
CA SER A 45 14.86 25.78 21.44
C SER A 45 15.48 27.13 21.04
N PRO A 46 14.81 28.28 21.27
CA PRO A 46 15.40 29.57 20.97
C PRO A 46 16.70 29.85 21.73
N ALA A 47 16.79 29.38 23.00
CA ALA A 47 17.94 29.57 23.84
C ALA A 47 19.19 28.81 23.33
N LYS A 48 19.00 27.62 22.77
CA LYS A 48 20.09 26.79 22.22
C LYS A 48 20.27 26.98 20.73
N TRP A 49 19.32 27.61 20.06
CA TRP A 49 19.23 27.72 18.58
C TRP A 49 19.41 26.35 17.90
N ALA A 50 18.69 25.37 18.41
CA ALA A 50 18.77 23.97 17.97
C ALA A 50 17.40 23.33 17.92
N PRO A 51 17.15 22.40 16.98
CA PRO A 51 15.89 21.67 16.91
C PRO A 51 15.68 20.85 18.20
N VAL A 52 14.41 20.59 18.52
CA VAL A 52 13.99 19.71 19.63
C VAL A 52 13.14 18.53 19.13
N CYS A 53 12.97 18.41 17.83
CA CYS A 53 12.33 17.29 17.15
C CYS A 53 13.30 16.69 16.13
N PRO A 54 13.21 15.38 15.87
CA PRO A 54 14.07 14.74 14.90
C PRO A 54 13.99 15.41 13.53
N VAL A 55 15.14 15.72 12.99
CA VAL A 55 15.27 16.38 11.69
C VAL A 55 16.59 16.01 11.01
N LYS A 56 16.53 15.79 9.70
CA LYS A 56 17.65 15.43 8.85
C LYS A 56 17.64 16.31 7.59
N ALA A 57 18.76 16.83 7.24
CA ALA A 57 18.94 17.65 6.06
C ALA A 57 20.03 17.04 5.17
N ASP A 58 19.68 16.67 3.96
CA ASP A 58 20.58 16.10 2.94
C ASP A 58 21.53 15.03 3.48
N GLY A 59 20.99 14.04 4.18
CA GLY A 59 21.76 12.96 4.78
C GLY A 59 22.38 13.28 6.14
N THR A 60 22.43 14.55 6.56
CA THR A 60 22.99 14.96 7.85
C THR A 60 21.90 15.01 8.92
N VAL A 61 22.04 14.21 9.97
CA VAL A 61 21.13 14.24 11.13
C VAL A 61 21.43 15.48 11.95
N LEU A 62 20.50 16.43 12.00
CA LEU A 62 20.63 17.65 12.80
C LEU A 62 20.16 17.44 14.24
N PHE A 63 19.19 16.57 14.44
CA PHE A 63 18.71 16.15 15.74
C PHE A 63 18.01 14.78 15.64
N ALA A 64 18.29 13.87 16.56
CA ALA A 64 17.78 12.49 16.54
C ALA A 64 16.99 12.09 17.78
N ASP A 65 17.13 12.80 18.91
CA ASP A 65 16.47 12.44 20.16
C ASP A 65 14.95 12.63 20.07
N GLN A 66 14.19 11.62 20.53
CA GLN A 66 12.73 11.58 20.43
C GLN A 66 12.06 11.67 21.79
N GLN A 67 12.00 12.86 22.35
CA GLN A 67 11.30 13.08 23.61
C GLN A 67 9.81 12.71 23.55
N TYR A 68 9.17 12.85 22.37
CA TYR A 68 7.71 12.72 22.20
C TYR A 68 7.27 11.70 21.16
N SER A 69 8.14 10.84 20.66
CA SER A 69 7.80 9.87 19.63
C SER A 69 7.05 10.48 18.43
N TYR A 70 7.57 11.57 17.89
CA TYR A 70 6.96 12.25 16.74
C TYR A 70 7.09 11.44 15.46
N TRP A 71 6.07 11.52 14.62
CA TRP A 71 6.12 11.01 13.25
C TRP A 71 6.85 11.99 12.35
N ALA A 72 7.59 11.48 11.39
CA ALA A 72 8.31 12.29 10.44
C ALA A 72 7.66 12.27 9.04
N LEU A 73 7.79 13.38 8.36
CA LEU A 73 7.68 13.49 6.92
C LEU A 73 9.10 13.34 6.37
N GLY A 74 9.34 12.29 5.60
CA GLY A 74 10.65 11.99 5.02
C GLY A 74 10.61 11.95 3.51
N TRP A 75 11.73 12.30 2.86
CA TRP A 75 11.89 12.22 1.39
C TRP A 75 13.36 12.14 1.01
N ASP A 76 13.62 11.68 -0.21
CA ASP A 76 14.93 11.73 -0.84
C ASP A 76 15.08 12.96 -1.75
N VAL A 77 16.29 13.22 -2.23
CA VAL A 77 16.58 14.30 -3.18
C VAL A 77 16.52 13.72 -4.58
N GLY A 78 15.84 14.40 -5.51
CA GLY A 78 15.77 14.00 -6.92
C GLY A 78 14.54 14.53 -7.64
N ALA A 79 14.39 14.15 -8.90
CA ALA A 79 13.30 14.62 -9.77
C ALA A 79 11.90 14.20 -9.28
N ASP A 80 11.84 13.19 -8.41
CA ASP A 80 10.60 12.66 -7.86
C ASP A 80 10.62 12.76 -6.32
N VAL A 81 10.33 13.95 -5.81
CA VAL A 81 10.20 14.17 -4.37
C VAL A 81 8.88 13.58 -3.89
N LEU A 82 8.91 12.32 -3.48
CA LEU A 82 7.76 11.64 -2.89
C LEU A 82 7.91 11.58 -1.38
N PRO A 83 7.18 12.43 -0.63
CA PRO A 83 7.24 12.37 0.82
C PRO A 83 6.59 11.09 1.35
N VAL A 84 7.25 10.48 2.33
CA VAL A 84 6.77 9.30 3.03
C VAL A 84 6.53 9.59 4.49
N LEU A 85 5.56 8.92 5.09
CA LEU A 85 5.32 9.02 6.52
C LEU A 85 6.23 8.01 7.26
N VAL A 86 7.16 8.53 8.05
CA VAL A 86 8.13 7.75 8.81
C VAL A 86 7.66 7.61 10.26
N PRO A 87 7.48 6.38 10.77
CA PRO A 87 7.13 6.18 12.18
C PRO A 87 8.30 6.56 13.11
N PRO A 88 8.02 6.88 14.38
CA PRO A 88 9.06 7.14 15.37
C PRO A 88 10.07 5.99 15.44
N GLY A 89 11.36 6.30 15.35
CA GLY A 89 12.45 5.32 15.31
C GLY A 89 12.74 4.72 13.93
N GLY A 90 12.00 5.13 12.86
CA GLY A 90 12.19 4.66 11.50
C GLY A 90 12.95 5.64 10.59
N GLU A 91 13.71 6.56 11.14
CA GLU A 91 14.26 7.74 10.44
C GLU A 91 15.43 7.46 9.49
N SER A 92 15.93 6.21 9.45
CA SER A 92 17.26 5.95 8.89
C SER A 92 17.36 6.14 7.38
N ASP A 93 16.31 5.88 6.62
CA ASP A 93 16.43 5.64 5.18
C ASP A 93 16.19 6.87 4.28
N CYS A 94 15.57 7.93 4.79
CA CYS A 94 15.37 9.16 4.02
C CYS A 94 16.57 10.10 4.13
N ARG A 95 16.93 10.77 3.03
CA ARG A 95 17.95 11.82 3.05
C ARG A 95 17.51 13.09 3.78
N ASN A 96 16.22 13.38 3.73
CA ASN A 96 15.61 14.48 4.45
C ASN A 96 14.43 13.98 5.27
N TYR A 97 14.24 14.48 6.47
CA TYR A 97 13.00 14.34 7.22
C TYR A 97 12.79 15.47 8.21
N VAL A 98 11.52 15.72 8.51
CA VAL A 98 11.08 16.62 9.59
C VAL A 98 10.06 15.88 10.44
N ALA A 99 10.36 15.66 11.72
CA ALA A 99 9.44 15.00 12.65
C ALA A 99 8.73 16.04 13.50
N ASN A 100 7.40 15.93 13.59
CA ASN A 100 6.58 16.88 14.32
C ASN A 100 5.24 16.26 14.76
N CYS A 101 4.37 17.10 15.33
CA CYS A 101 3.04 16.66 15.78
C CYS A 101 2.20 16.17 14.61
N LEU A 102 1.90 14.87 14.59
CA LEU A 102 1.05 14.24 13.59
C LEU A 102 -0.41 14.68 13.78
N LEU A 103 -0.99 15.25 12.76
CA LEU A 103 -2.39 15.72 12.75
C LEU A 103 -3.34 14.69 12.11
N VAL A 104 -2.97 14.19 10.93
CA VAL A 104 -3.76 13.26 10.13
C VAL A 104 -2.91 12.05 9.75
N ARG A 105 -3.49 10.86 9.77
CA ARG A 105 -2.87 9.63 9.31
C ARG A 105 -3.88 8.72 8.62
N ALA A 106 -3.54 8.20 7.47
CA ALA A 106 -4.41 7.37 6.64
C ALA A 106 -5.79 8.02 6.41
N GLY A 107 -5.79 9.32 6.08
CA GLY A 107 -7.00 10.10 5.85
C GLY A 107 -7.81 10.47 7.10
N ARG A 108 -7.29 10.20 8.32
CA ARG A 108 -8.03 10.39 9.57
C ARG A 108 -7.36 11.36 10.51
N PRO A 109 -8.14 12.25 11.14
CA PRO A 109 -7.65 13.07 12.23
C PRO A 109 -7.21 12.19 13.40
N GLN A 110 -6.04 12.50 14.00
CA GLN A 110 -5.55 11.79 15.18
C GLN A 110 -6.42 12.12 16.39
N GLN A 111 -6.87 11.11 17.12
CA GLN A 111 -7.73 11.30 18.29
C GLN A 111 -7.01 12.07 19.41
N LYS A 112 -5.73 11.79 19.61
CA LYS A 112 -4.87 12.45 20.58
C LYS A 112 -3.65 13.02 19.87
N LEU A 113 -3.41 14.31 20.02
CA LEU A 113 -2.21 14.98 19.51
C LEU A 113 -1.09 14.93 20.55
N THR A 114 0.15 14.86 20.06
CA THR A 114 1.36 14.86 20.90
C THR A 114 2.10 16.17 20.71
N TYR A 115 2.04 17.05 21.69
CA TYR A 115 2.76 18.33 21.71
C TYR A 115 2.89 18.85 23.15
N ASN A 116 3.81 19.76 23.40
CA ASN A 116 3.97 20.43 24.68
C ASN A 116 2.82 21.42 24.94
N ALA A 117 2.45 21.62 26.18
CA ALA A 117 1.36 22.52 26.57
C ALA A 117 1.60 23.97 26.11
N ASP A 118 2.86 24.42 26.03
CA ASP A 118 3.25 25.73 25.55
C ASP A 118 3.02 25.93 24.04
N VAL A 119 2.84 24.84 23.27
CA VAL A 119 2.49 24.85 21.85
C VAL A 119 0.97 24.91 21.66
N GLY A 120 0.19 24.62 22.67
CA GLY A 120 -1.28 24.62 22.63
C GLY A 120 -1.92 25.99 22.44
N GLY A 121 -3.26 26.04 22.45
CA GLY A 121 -4.03 27.28 22.32
C GLY A 121 -4.17 27.78 20.87
N ARG A 122 -4.98 28.82 20.71
CA ARG A 122 -5.25 29.46 19.39
C ARG A 122 -4.14 30.46 19.06
N ARG A 123 -3.34 30.15 18.05
CA ARG A 123 -2.21 30.96 17.58
C ARG A 123 -1.92 30.72 16.11
N GLY A 124 -0.96 31.46 15.54
CA GLY A 124 -0.45 31.21 14.20
C GLY A 124 0.01 29.77 14.02
N ARG A 125 -0.19 29.19 12.84
CA ARG A 125 0.11 27.79 12.55
C ARG A 125 0.77 27.64 11.20
N VAL A 126 1.64 26.64 11.12
CA VAL A 126 2.13 26.06 9.87
C VAL A 126 1.84 24.56 9.89
N ALA A 127 1.39 24.05 8.77
CA ALA A 127 1.20 22.61 8.58
C ALA A 127 1.58 22.20 7.17
N VAL A 128 2.02 20.96 7.06
CA VAL A 128 2.30 20.28 5.79
C VAL A 128 1.48 19.00 5.75
N GLY A 129 0.79 18.76 4.64
CA GLY A 129 0.00 17.57 4.43
C GLY A 129 0.15 17.04 3.02
N LEU A 130 -0.21 15.79 2.83
CA LEU A 130 -0.19 15.11 1.55
C LEU A 130 -1.54 14.49 1.28
N THR A 131 -2.10 14.76 0.10
CA THR A 131 -3.17 13.97 -0.50
C THR A 131 -2.54 12.84 -1.33
N LYS A 132 -3.30 12.22 -2.23
CA LYS A 132 -2.79 11.21 -3.17
C LYS A 132 -1.65 11.75 -4.05
N ASP A 133 -1.78 13.00 -4.53
CA ASP A 133 -0.96 13.58 -5.60
C ASP A 133 -0.54 15.04 -5.35
N THR A 134 -0.92 15.59 -4.20
CA THR A 134 -0.78 17.03 -3.93
C THR A 134 -0.18 17.25 -2.57
N TRP A 135 0.85 18.07 -2.51
CA TRP A 135 1.39 18.61 -1.27
C TRP A 135 0.55 19.82 -0.85
N ILE A 136 -0.02 19.76 0.36
CA ILE A 136 -0.80 20.85 0.93
C ILE A 136 0.02 21.53 2.02
N THR A 137 0.21 22.82 1.90
CA THR A 137 0.86 23.63 2.92
C THR A 137 -0.12 24.68 3.45
N TYR A 138 -0.07 24.89 4.76
CA TYR A 138 -0.88 25.88 5.47
C TYR A 138 0.01 26.82 6.25
N GLY A 139 -0.24 28.12 6.12
CA GLY A 139 0.43 29.16 6.88
C GLY A 139 -0.54 30.23 7.38
N ALA A 140 -0.55 30.51 8.68
CA ALA A 140 -1.37 31.55 9.27
C ALA A 140 -0.61 32.31 10.37
N SER A 141 -0.54 33.62 10.27
CA SER A 141 0.09 34.48 11.29
C SER A 141 -0.71 34.48 12.59
N ASP A 142 -0.02 34.79 13.70
CA ASP A 142 -0.67 35.05 14.99
C ASP A 142 -1.72 36.16 14.89
N GLY A 143 -2.82 36.01 15.62
CA GLY A 143 -3.92 36.97 15.64
C GLY A 143 -4.72 37.07 14.33
N SER A 144 -4.40 36.29 13.29
CA SER A 144 -5.18 36.25 12.06
C SER A 144 -6.44 35.40 12.21
N SER A 145 -7.37 35.53 11.25
CA SER A 145 -8.56 34.68 11.17
C SER A 145 -8.22 33.17 10.98
N GLY A 146 -7.00 32.85 10.47
CA GLY A 146 -6.47 31.53 10.33
C GLY A 146 -5.75 30.96 11.56
N ALA A 147 -5.61 31.76 12.65
CA ALA A 147 -5.06 31.23 13.90
C ALA A 147 -5.94 30.13 14.47
N MET A 148 -5.34 29.00 14.83
CA MET A 148 -6.03 27.77 15.22
C MET A 148 -5.42 27.13 16.45
N THR A 149 -6.20 26.31 17.17
CA THR A 149 -5.66 25.30 18.09
C THR A 149 -5.05 24.16 17.27
N PRO A 150 -4.18 23.31 17.84
CA PRO A 150 -3.69 22.12 17.13
C PRO A 150 -4.84 21.19 16.68
N GLU A 151 -5.90 21.08 17.47
CA GLU A 151 -7.08 20.27 17.17
C GLU A 151 -7.89 20.85 16.01
N ASP A 152 -8.11 22.18 15.98
CA ASP A 152 -8.76 22.86 14.85
C ASP A 152 -7.95 22.65 13.55
N LEU A 153 -6.62 22.77 13.64
CA LEU A 153 -5.73 22.55 12.51
C LEU A 153 -5.76 21.09 11.99
N ARG A 154 -5.79 20.13 12.92
CA ARG A 154 -5.97 18.72 12.61
C ARG A 154 -7.24 18.50 11.78
N ASP A 155 -8.37 19.01 12.27
CA ASP A 155 -9.67 18.83 11.62
C ASP A 155 -9.72 19.59 10.28
N TYR A 156 -9.05 20.74 10.21
CA TYR A 156 -8.92 21.51 8.99
C TYR A 156 -8.13 20.71 7.92
N MET A 157 -6.95 20.16 8.26
CA MET A 157 -6.12 19.40 7.32
C MET A 157 -6.80 18.08 6.88
N ALA A 158 -7.55 17.44 7.76
CA ALA A 158 -8.36 16.28 7.40
C ALA A 158 -9.45 16.63 6.36
N LYS A 159 -10.13 17.78 6.53
CA LYS A 159 -11.13 18.29 5.57
C LYS A 159 -10.51 18.66 4.21
N GLN A 160 -9.20 18.96 4.16
CA GLN A 160 -8.49 19.19 2.89
C GLN A 160 -8.21 17.87 2.12
N GLY A 161 -8.59 16.73 2.65
CA GLY A 161 -8.37 15.42 2.01
C GLY A 161 -6.96 14.85 2.25
N CYS A 162 -6.21 15.38 3.23
CA CYS A 162 -4.88 14.89 3.54
C CYS A 162 -4.91 13.42 3.96
N GLN A 163 -4.11 12.58 3.34
CA GLN A 163 -3.83 11.21 3.78
C GLN A 163 -2.94 11.22 5.02
N PHE A 164 -1.99 12.14 5.08
CA PHE A 164 -1.33 12.51 6.31
C PHE A 164 -1.07 14.02 6.39
N ALA A 165 -0.91 14.54 7.62
CA ALA A 165 -0.49 15.90 7.85
C ALA A 165 0.27 16.03 9.17
N VAL A 166 1.25 16.90 9.20
CA VAL A 166 2.03 17.26 10.40
C VAL A 166 1.94 18.76 10.66
N MET A 167 1.86 19.14 11.94
CA MET A 167 1.94 20.52 12.37
C MET A 167 3.42 20.89 12.56
N MET A 168 3.84 21.99 11.99
CA MET A 168 5.18 22.55 12.14
C MET A 168 5.22 23.56 13.31
N ASP A 169 6.37 24.23 13.55
CA ASP A 169 6.45 25.29 14.57
C ASP A 169 5.52 26.46 14.21
N GLY A 170 5.08 27.19 15.21
CA GLY A 170 4.02 28.20 15.06
C GLY A 170 4.14 29.36 16.03
N GLY A 171 3.03 30.06 16.26
CA GLY A 171 2.97 31.28 17.07
C GLY A 171 3.72 32.45 16.42
N GLY A 172 4.52 33.16 17.19
CA GLY A 172 5.33 34.28 16.68
C GLY A 172 6.43 33.86 15.69
N LYS A 173 6.64 32.58 15.50
CA LYS A 173 7.67 31.99 14.62
C LYS A 173 7.11 31.49 13.27
N VAL A 174 5.84 31.81 12.96
CA VAL A 174 5.26 31.45 11.68
C VAL A 174 5.94 32.22 10.57
N ASN A 175 6.71 31.52 9.77
CA ASN A 175 7.30 31.98 8.53
C ASN A 175 6.69 31.16 7.38
N TYR A 176 6.11 31.85 6.40
CA TYR A 176 5.50 31.20 5.24
C TYR A 176 5.59 32.10 4.00
N TYR A 177 6.07 31.55 2.91
CA TYR A 177 6.22 32.25 1.64
C TYR A 177 5.68 31.35 0.50
N SER A 178 4.95 31.99 -0.43
CA SER A 178 4.60 31.44 -1.72
C SER A 178 4.89 32.46 -2.80
N ARG A 179 5.78 32.15 -3.73
CA ARG A 179 6.11 32.98 -4.88
C ARG A 179 4.91 33.17 -5.80
N GLU A 180 4.25 32.06 -6.15
CA GLU A 180 3.14 32.05 -7.09
C GLU A 180 1.94 32.84 -6.56
N ALA A 181 1.61 32.67 -5.28
CA ALA A 181 0.53 33.42 -4.64
C ALA A 181 0.90 34.85 -4.23
N GLY A 182 2.16 35.24 -4.30
CA GLY A 182 2.65 36.52 -3.82
C GLY A 182 2.47 36.70 -2.31
N VAL A 183 2.53 35.59 -1.54
CA VAL A 183 2.29 35.60 -0.10
C VAL A 183 3.61 35.61 0.66
N LEU A 184 3.74 36.50 1.62
CA LEU A 184 4.81 36.53 2.61
C LEU A 184 4.20 36.72 4.00
N ILE A 185 4.32 35.71 4.85
CA ILE A 185 4.01 35.74 6.27
C ILE A 185 5.33 35.65 7.01
N GLU A 186 5.82 36.74 7.54
CA GLU A 186 7.07 36.80 8.30
C GLU A 186 6.78 36.87 9.79
N GLY A 187 7.33 35.93 10.53
CA GLY A 187 7.21 35.83 11.98
C GLY A 187 8.01 36.92 12.69
N LYS A 188 7.72 37.13 13.96
CA LYS A 188 8.52 38.06 14.81
C LYS A 188 9.93 37.52 15.05
N ASP A 189 10.06 36.19 15.07
CA ASP A 189 11.31 35.50 15.32
C ASP A 189 11.68 34.64 14.08
N PRO A 190 12.97 34.59 13.72
CA PRO A 190 13.42 33.68 12.65
C PRO A 190 13.19 32.19 13.04
N SER A 191 13.00 31.35 12.04
CA SER A 191 12.91 29.90 12.22
C SER A 191 14.29 29.24 12.15
N GLN A 192 14.58 28.32 13.05
CA GLN A 192 15.85 27.60 13.08
C GLN A 192 15.99 26.61 11.92
N THR A 193 14.89 25.97 11.52
CA THR A 193 14.80 25.19 10.30
C THR A 193 13.62 25.67 9.46
N LEU A 194 13.76 25.57 8.15
CA LEU A 194 12.68 25.80 7.20
C LEU A 194 12.60 24.64 6.23
N LEU A 195 11.40 24.41 5.70
CA LEU A 195 11.19 23.58 4.53
C LEU A 195 11.11 24.50 3.32
N LEU A 196 12.01 24.31 2.36
CA LEU A 196 12.04 25.06 1.10
C LEU A 196 11.66 24.12 -0.05
N LEU A 197 10.69 24.51 -0.87
CA LEU A 197 10.30 23.79 -2.08
C LEU A 197 10.68 24.63 -3.31
N TYR A 198 11.20 23.94 -4.30
CA TYR A 198 11.53 24.46 -5.63
C TYR A 198 10.67 23.73 -6.63
N LEU A 199 10.01 24.47 -7.52
CA LEU A 199 9.07 23.93 -8.47
C LEU A 199 9.67 23.95 -9.87
N HIS A 200 9.25 23.01 -10.70
CA HIS A 200 9.41 23.18 -12.14
C HIS A 200 8.56 24.38 -12.57
N GLY A 201 9.07 25.20 -13.51
CA GLY A 201 8.25 26.19 -14.21
C GLY A 201 6.99 25.51 -14.76
N GLU A 202 5.95 26.28 -15.10
CA GLU A 202 4.75 25.70 -15.70
C GLU A 202 5.15 24.76 -16.86
N SER A 203 5.45 23.52 -16.53
CA SER A 203 5.55 22.47 -17.50
C SER A 203 4.11 22.18 -17.88
N GLU A 204 3.81 22.18 -19.16
CA GLU A 204 2.64 21.50 -19.68
C GLU A 204 2.58 20.17 -18.93
N GLY A 205 1.65 20.10 -17.97
CA GLY A 205 1.57 18.97 -17.06
C GLY A 205 1.52 17.73 -17.91
N LYS A 206 2.53 16.86 -17.79
CA LYS A 206 2.30 15.48 -18.18
C LYS A 206 1.05 15.07 -17.40
N PRO A 207 -0.03 14.68 -18.06
CA PRO A 207 -1.22 14.25 -17.35
C PRO A 207 -0.77 13.21 -16.34
N VAL A 208 -1.17 13.37 -15.07
CA VAL A 208 -1.13 12.28 -14.10
C VAL A 208 -1.70 11.10 -14.86
N SER A 209 -0.94 10.06 -15.03
CA SER A 209 -1.38 8.88 -15.78
C SER A 209 -2.77 8.54 -15.27
N GLU A 210 -3.78 8.57 -16.14
CA GLU A 210 -5.14 8.08 -15.82
C GLU A 210 -5.10 6.60 -15.41
N LYS A 211 -3.93 5.99 -15.58
CA LYS A 211 -3.67 4.59 -15.32
C LYS A 211 -3.68 4.33 -13.81
N LYS A 212 -4.62 3.49 -13.39
CA LYS A 212 -4.70 3.01 -12.01
C LYS A 212 -3.44 2.27 -11.61
N THR A 213 -3.03 2.41 -10.34
CA THR A 213 -1.77 1.85 -9.82
C THR A 213 -2.00 0.99 -8.60
N VAL A 214 -1.42 -0.20 -8.58
CA VAL A 214 -1.51 -1.17 -7.49
C VAL A 214 -0.11 -1.66 -7.10
N VAL A 215 0.16 -1.75 -5.79
CA VAL A 215 1.31 -2.50 -5.29
C VAL A 215 0.83 -3.84 -4.77
N LEU A 216 1.43 -4.92 -5.27
CA LEU A 216 1.29 -6.25 -4.72
C LEU A 216 2.52 -6.57 -3.87
N ASP A 217 2.29 -6.99 -2.63
CA ASP A 217 3.33 -7.28 -1.65
C ASP A 217 3.33 -8.77 -1.29
N PRO A 218 4.04 -9.63 -2.03
CA PRO A 218 4.18 -11.03 -1.66
C PRO A 218 4.87 -11.17 -0.31
N GLY A 219 4.16 -11.72 0.67
CA GLY A 219 4.64 -11.87 2.03
C GLY A 219 5.92 -12.67 2.13
N HIS A 220 6.74 -12.36 3.16
CA HIS A 220 8.00 -13.05 3.46
C HIS A 220 9.02 -13.06 2.30
N ASP A 221 9.98 -13.98 2.33
CA ASP A 221 11.03 -14.21 1.34
C ASP A 221 11.59 -15.64 1.49
N ALA A 222 12.49 -16.05 0.59
CA ALA A 222 13.04 -17.40 0.58
C ALA A 222 13.89 -17.77 1.81
N SER A 223 14.29 -16.81 2.62
CA SER A 223 14.99 -17.06 3.88
C SER A 223 14.04 -17.44 5.02
N ASN A 224 12.75 -17.12 4.87
CA ASN A 224 11.71 -17.43 5.85
C ASN A 224 11.15 -18.85 5.67
N LEU A 225 11.86 -19.84 6.22
CA LEU A 225 11.43 -21.24 6.19
C LEU A 225 10.51 -21.62 7.36
N ALA A 226 10.17 -20.68 8.24
CA ALA A 226 9.31 -20.91 9.38
C ALA A 226 7.82 -20.94 8.99
N ASN A 227 7.41 -20.09 8.05
CA ASN A 227 6.03 -19.97 7.60
C ASN A 227 5.73 -21.05 6.54
N LYS A 228 5.36 -22.22 7.04
CA LYS A 228 5.09 -23.42 6.23
C LYS A 228 4.02 -24.29 6.88
N SER A 229 3.48 -25.23 6.09
CA SER A 229 2.63 -26.28 6.65
C SER A 229 3.37 -27.19 7.64
N PRO A 230 2.68 -27.80 8.61
CA PRO A 230 3.29 -28.70 9.57
C PRO A 230 4.04 -29.90 8.94
N ASP A 231 3.59 -30.37 7.79
CA ASP A 231 4.22 -31.43 6.99
C ASP A 231 5.37 -30.95 6.09
N GLY A 232 5.61 -29.62 6.03
CA GLY A 232 6.66 -29.03 5.21
C GLY A 232 6.44 -29.09 3.70
N THR A 233 5.21 -29.37 3.24
CA THR A 233 4.89 -29.48 1.80
C THR A 233 4.42 -28.17 1.16
N TYR A 234 4.24 -27.12 1.93
CA TYR A 234 3.81 -25.79 1.54
C TYR A 234 4.66 -24.73 2.22
N TYR A 235 5.11 -23.72 1.47
CA TYR A 235 5.80 -22.55 1.97
C TYR A 235 5.04 -21.29 1.58
N GLU A 236 4.79 -20.41 2.55
CA GLU A 236 4.02 -19.19 2.37
C GLU A 236 4.67 -18.23 1.36
N HIS A 237 5.98 -18.05 1.42
CA HIS A 237 6.67 -17.13 0.51
C HIS A 237 6.59 -17.54 -0.97
N GLU A 238 6.56 -18.84 -1.27
CA GLU A 238 6.39 -19.36 -2.64
C GLU A 238 4.95 -19.14 -3.14
N PHE A 239 3.99 -19.44 -2.28
CA PHE A 239 2.57 -19.20 -2.57
C PHE A 239 2.28 -17.71 -2.79
N ALA A 240 2.76 -16.83 -1.90
CA ALA A 240 2.53 -15.40 -1.99
C ALA A 240 3.09 -14.80 -3.29
N LEU A 241 4.26 -15.27 -3.74
CA LEU A 241 4.85 -14.85 -5.02
C LEU A 241 4.03 -15.35 -6.21
N ASP A 242 3.59 -16.61 -6.21
CA ASP A 242 2.75 -17.16 -7.27
C ASP A 242 1.41 -16.42 -7.38
N MET A 243 0.77 -16.11 -6.24
CA MET A 243 -0.45 -15.30 -6.22
C MET A 243 -0.22 -13.90 -6.76
N GLY A 244 0.88 -13.24 -6.34
CA GLY A 244 1.25 -11.93 -6.86
C GLY A 244 1.39 -11.92 -8.38
N ASN A 245 2.13 -12.87 -8.95
CA ASN A 245 2.33 -12.98 -10.40
C ASN A 245 1.01 -13.21 -11.16
N ARG A 246 0.10 -14.03 -10.62
CA ARG A 246 -1.22 -14.27 -11.24
C ARG A 246 -2.10 -13.02 -11.22
N ILE A 247 -2.17 -12.33 -10.09
CA ILE A 247 -2.98 -11.11 -9.93
C ILE A 247 -2.38 -10.00 -10.80
N GLU A 248 -1.04 -9.82 -10.82
CA GLU A 248 -0.35 -8.87 -11.68
C GLU A 248 -0.73 -9.08 -13.15
N ALA A 249 -0.59 -10.32 -13.66
CA ALA A 249 -0.89 -10.65 -15.05
C ALA A 249 -2.35 -10.31 -15.43
N ILE A 250 -3.30 -10.50 -14.52
CA ILE A 250 -4.70 -10.16 -14.76
C ILE A 250 -4.88 -8.63 -14.73
N LEU A 251 -4.40 -7.93 -13.70
CA LEU A 251 -4.58 -6.49 -13.56
C LEU A 251 -3.96 -5.70 -14.71
N GLU A 252 -2.82 -6.15 -15.24
CA GLU A 252 -2.14 -5.54 -16.38
C GLU A 252 -2.97 -5.62 -17.66
N GLN A 253 -3.74 -6.68 -17.88
CA GLN A 253 -4.68 -6.80 -19.02
C GLN A 253 -5.74 -5.71 -18.99
N TYR A 254 -6.15 -5.26 -17.81
CA TYR A 254 -7.10 -4.16 -17.61
C TYR A 254 -6.42 -2.78 -17.56
N GLY A 255 -5.15 -2.70 -17.96
CA GLY A 255 -4.42 -1.43 -18.01
C GLY A 255 -4.00 -0.87 -16.65
N VAL A 256 -4.11 -1.62 -15.56
CA VAL A 256 -3.60 -1.23 -14.25
C VAL A 256 -2.08 -1.34 -14.24
N ALA A 257 -1.39 -0.33 -13.70
CA ALA A 257 0.04 -0.42 -13.49
C ALA A 257 0.31 -1.14 -12.17
N VAL A 258 0.97 -2.28 -12.22
CA VAL A 258 1.31 -3.08 -11.05
C VAL A 258 2.79 -2.94 -10.71
N THR A 259 3.08 -2.88 -9.43
CA THR A 259 4.45 -2.97 -8.90
C THR A 259 4.50 -4.03 -7.82
N MET A 260 5.36 -5.02 -8.02
CA MET A 260 5.63 -6.05 -7.02
C MET A 260 6.70 -5.56 -6.04
N THR A 261 6.54 -5.78 -4.73
CA THR A 261 7.59 -5.44 -3.74
C THR A 261 8.79 -6.38 -3.83
N ARG A 262 8.61 -7.59 -4.32
CA ARG A 262 9.64 -8.56 -4.74
C ARG A 262 9.14 -9.40 -5.90
N THR A 263 10.03 -9.81 -6.77
CA THR A 263 9.75 -10.62 -7.97
C THR A 263 10.42 -12.00 -7.91
N GLY A 264 11.15 -12.26 -6.84
CA GLY A 264 11.85 -13.52 -6.59
C GLY A 264 11.91 -13.88 -5.11
N GLY A 265 12.97 -14.57 -4.73
CA GLY A 265 13.22 -15.00 -3.33
C GLY A 265 13.95 -13.97 -2.48
N GLU A 266 14.19 -12.77 -2.98
CA GLU A 266 14.96 -11.72 -2.30
C GLU A 266 14.29 -11.26 -1.00
N ALA A 267 15.13 -10.96 0.01
CA ALA A 267 14.69 -10.43 1.27
C ALA A 267 14.37 -8.93 1.16
N VAL A 268 13.12 -8.57 1.41
CA VAL A 268 12.64 -7.20 1.44
C VAL A 268 12.06 -6.90 2.81
N SER A 269 12.70 -5.99 3.55
CA SER A 269 12.24 -5.62 4.90
C SER A 269 10.87 -4.93 4.86
N LEU A 270 10.11 -4.98 5.96
CA LEU A 270 8.80 -4.32 6.06
C LEU A 270 8.88 -2.82 5.76
N ALA A 271 9.97 -2.16 6.18
CA ALA A 271 10.21 -0.75 5.87
C ALA A 271 10.43 -0.51 4.36
N GLN A 272 11.19 -1.40 3.70
CA GLN A 272 11.39 -1.31 2.25
C GLN A 272 10.10 -1.54 1.47
N ARG A 273 9.23 -2.48 1.88
CA ARG A 273 7.91 -2.72 1.29
C ARG A 273 7.04 -1.45 1.33
N CYS A 274 6.96 -0.81 2.50
CA CYS A 274 6.29 0.47 2.64
C CYS A 274 6.94 1.57 1.79
N LYS A 275 8.28 1.62 1.73
CA LYS A 275 9.01 2.60 0.91
C LYS A 275 8.70 2.43 -0.58
N ILE A 276 8.69 1.20 -1.10
CA ILE A 276 8.30 0.91 -2.50
C ILE A 276 6.90 1.46 -2.77
N ALA A 277 5.93 1.12 -1.92
CA ALA A 277 4.55 1.59 -2.08
C ALA A 277 4.44 3.12 -1.98
N ASN A 278 5.07 3.72 -0.98
CA ASN A 278 4.96 5.15 -0.72
C ASN A 278 5.73 6.00 -1.76
N ASN A 279 6.65 5.41 -2.52
CA ASN A 279 7.34 6.07 -3.63
C ASN A 279 6.51 6.10 -4.93
N ILE A 280 5.41 5.37 -5.00
CA ILE A 280 4.52 5.40 -6.17
C ILE A 280 3.52 6.54 -6.01
N ARG A 281 3.66 7.53 -6.90
CA ARG A 281 2.74 8.66 -6.92
C ARG A 281 1.33 8.20 -7.22
N GLY A 282 0.39 8.67 -6.40
CA GLY A 282 -1.01 8.39 -6.63
C GLY A 282 -1.37 6.91 -6.54
N LEU A 283 -0.60 6.11 -5.79
CA LEU A 283 -0.90 4.71 -5.55
C LEU A 283 -2.37 4.55 -5.09
N ASP A 284 -3.14 3.78 -5.86
CA ASP A 284 -4.55 3.56 -5.57
C ASP A 284 -4.76 2.51 -4.49
N LEU A 285 -3.92 1.45 -4.48
CA LEU A 285 -4.06 0.35 -3.52
C LEU A 285 -2.73 -0.39 -3.29
N PHE A 286 -2.49 -0.73 -2.03
CA PHE A 286 -1.47 -1.70 -1.60
C PHE A 286 -2.15 -2.98 -1.14
N VAL A 287 -1.71 -4.14 -1.64
CA VAL A 287 -2.25 -5.46 -1.30
C VAL A 287 -1.14 -6.39 -0.82
N GLY A 288 -1.10 -6.68 0.46
CA GLY A 288 -0.23 -7.72 1.03
C GLY A 288 -0.84 -9.11 0.82
N LEU A 289 -0.04 -10.06 0.39
CA LEU A 289 -0.45 -11.41 0.05
C LEU A 289 0.20 -12.42 1.00
N HIS A 290 -0.61 -13.10 1.80
CA HIS A 290 -0.18 -13.98 2.89
C HIS A 290 -1.03 -15.25 3.00
N SER A 291 -0.57 -16.21 3.82
CA SER A 291 -1.39 -17.29 4.35
C SER A 291 -1.23 -17.38 5.85
N ASN A 292 -2.33 -17.53 6.55
CA ASN A 292 -2.42 -17.44 7.99
C ASN A 292 -1.87 -18.69 8.70
N ALA A 293 -1.55 -18.52 9.97
CA ALA A 293 -1.19 -19.61 10.87
C ALA A 293 -2.04 -19.57 12.14
N ALA A 294 -2.54 -20.69 12.59
CA ALA A 294 -3.04 -20.83 13.95
C ALA A 294 -1.90 -20.97 14.95
N ALA A 295 -2.15 -20.62 16.21
CA ALA A 295 -1.17 -20.83 17.27
C ALA A 295 -0.84 -22.33 17.43
N GLY A 296 0.45 -22.63 17.66
CA GLY A 296 0.96 -24.00 17.81
C GLY A 296 1.77 -24.46 16.60
N SER A 297 2.32 -25.67 16.69
CA SER A 297 3.22 -26.24 15.65
C SER A 297 2.59 -27.34 14.79
N GLY A 298 1.31 -27.68 15.03
CA GLY A 298 0.61 -28.76 14.36
C GLY A 298 -0.56 -28.29 13.48
N TRP A 299 -1.29 -29.27 12.96
CA TRP A 299 -2.51 -29.00 12.22
C TRP A 299 -3.60 -28.40 13.10
N SER A 300 -4.40 -27.50 12.53
CA SER A 300 -5.46 -26.74 13.21
C SER A 300 -6.77 -26.80 12.43
N SER A 301 -7.89 -26.59 13.13
CA SER A 301 -9.21 -26.46 12.51
C SER A 301 -9.51 -25.04 12.00
N ALA A 302 -8.67 -24.05 12.31
CA ALA A 302 -8.84 -22.70 11.78
C ALA A 302 -8.66 -22.71 10.26
N SER A 303 -9.57 -22.11 9.51
CA SER A 303 -9.58 -22.15 8.04
C SER A 303 -10.25 -20.93 7.43
N GLY A 304 -10.04 -20.77 6.12
CA GLY A 304 -10.74 -19.81 5.28
C GLY A 304 -10.03 -18.47 5.10
N TRP A 305 -10.42 -17.80 4.03
CA TRP A 305 -9.91 -16.49 3.60
C TRP A 305 -10.31 -15.37 4.55
N SER A 306 -9.42 -14.38 4.73
CA SER A 306 -9.70 -13.14 5.45
C SER A 306 -8.81 -12.00 4.99
N ALA A 307 -9.27 -10.76 5.19
CA ALA A 307 -8.52 -9.54 4.94
C ALA A 307 -8.29 -8.76 6.24
N TYR A 308 -7.14 -8.13 6.33
CA TYR A 308 -6.76 -7.26 7.43
C TYR A 308 -6.60 -5.84 6.92
N VAL A 309 -7.14 -4.88 7.65
CA VAL A 309 -7.12 -3.46 7.31
C VAL A 309 -6.67 -2.65 8.52
N PHE A 310 -6.10 -1.47 8.26
CA PHE A 310 -5.70 -0.59 9.37
C PHE A 310 -6.89 -0.27 10.27
N SER A 311 -8.04 0.02 9.67
CA SER A 311 -9.29 0.27 10.38
C SER A 311 -10.49 0.24 9.41
N LYS A 312 -11.69 -0.02 9.93
CA LYS A 312 -12.94 -0.10 9.16
C LYS A 312 -13.41 1.20 8.50
N THR A 313 -12.71 2.31 8.72
CA THR A 313 -13.03 3.60 8.10
C THR A 313 -11.87 4.07 7.18
N SER A 314 -10.84 3.21 6.91
CA SER A 314 -9.77 3.49 5.95
C SER A 314 -10.21 3.13 4.52
N GLY A 315 -9.58 3.72 3.50
CA GLY A 315 -9.78 3.32 2.11
C GLY A 315 -9.49 1.83 1.86
N GLY A 316 -8.56 1.24 2.61
CA GLY A 316 -8.29 -0.19 2.58
C GLY A 316 -9.48 -1.06 3.02
N TYR A 317 -10.39 -0.55 3.86
CA TYR A 317 -11.61 -1.28 4.23
C TYR A 317 -12.57 -1.40 3.05
N THR A 318 -12.75 -0.33 2.27
CA THR A 318 -13.57 -0.36 1.05
C THR A 318 -13.00 -1.35 0.03
N ALA A 319 -11.67 -1.33 -0.19
CA ALA A 319 -11.02 -2.31 -1.05
C ALA A 319 -11.22 -3.75 -0.55
N ALA A 320 -11.06 -3.98 0.76
CA ALA A 320 -11.30 -5.30 1.36
C ALA A 320 -12.75 -5.79 1.20
N GLN A 321 -13.74 -4.88 1.18
CA GLN A 321 -15.14 -5.24 0.94
C GLN A 321 -15.37 -5.69 -0.51
N SER A 322 -14.88 -4.93 -1.50
CA SER A 322 -14.99 -5.31 -2.91
C SER A 322 -14.31 -6.65 -3.19
N ILE A 323 -13.10 -6.87 -2.65
CA ILE A 323 -12.38 -8.13 -2.80
C ILE A 323 -13.15 -9.28 -2.13
N LEU A 324 -13.69 -9.09 -0.92
CA LEU A 324 -14.47 -10.10 -0.21
C LEU A 324 -15.72 -10.50 -0.98
N GLU A 325 -16.42 -9.56 -1.60
CA GLU A 325 -17.61 -9.84 -2.40
C GLU A 325 -17.27 -10.73 -3.60
N ALA A 326 -16.22 -10.41 -4.33
CA ALA A 326 -15.74 -11.20 -5.46
C ALA A 326 -15.26 -12.60 -5.04
N VAL A 327 -14.51 -12.70 -3.93
CA VAL A 327 -14.04 -13.98 -3.36
C VAL A 327 -15.23 -14.89 -2.96
N ARG A 328 -16.29 -14.32 -2.38
CA ARG A 328 -17.51 -15.05 -2.05
C ARG A 328 -18.27 -15.52 -3.30
N ALA A 329 -18.38 -14.64 -4.29
CA ALA A 329 -19.02 -14.97 -5.57
C ALA A 329 -18.31 -16.13 -6.29
N ALA A 330 -16.98 -16.23 -6.15
CA ALA A 330 -16.18 -17.35 -6.66
C ALA A 330 -16.28 -18.65 -5.85
N GLY A 331 -17.11 -18.67 -4.77
CA GLY A 331 -17.30 -19.86 -3.93
C GLY A 331 -16.09 -20.20 -3.05
N ILE A 332 -15.22 -19.25 -2.77
CA ILE A 332 -14.08 -19.42 -1.86
C ILE A 332 -14.57 -19.36 -0.41
N ALA A 333 -14.12 -20.29 0.42
CA ALA A 333 -14.47 -20.33 1.83
C ALA A 333 -13.84 -19.15 2.59
N VAL A 334 -14.67 -18.39 3.30
CA VAL A 334 -14.23 -17.23 4.08
C VAL A 334 -14.47 -17.46 5.58
N ARG A 335 -13.70 -16.80 6.43
CA ARG A 335 -13.89 -16.83 7.89
C ARG A 335 -15.21 -16.18 8.30
N SER A 336 -15.70 -16.53 9.49
CA SER A 336 -16.89 -15.88 10.09
C SER A 336 -16.73 -14.37 10.28
N THR A 337 -15.50 -13.92 10.56
CA THR A 337 -15.13 -12.49 10.58
C THR A 337 -14.08 -12.26 9.49
N PRO A 338 -14.53 -12.01 8.24
CA PRO A 338 -13.64 -12.01 7.09
C PRO A 338 -12.81 -10.74 6.96
N ILE A 339 -13.21 -9.61 7.56
CA ILE A 339 -12.42 -8.38 7.57
C ILE A 339 -12.12 -7.99 9.02
N VAL A 340 -10.83 -7.87 9.34
CA VAL A 340 -10.31 -7.65 10.69
C VAL A 340 -9.52 -6.34 10.74
N GLU A 341 -9.74 -5.53 11.79
CA GLU A 341 -8.90 -4.37 12.06
C GLU A 341 -7.58 -4.81 12.69
N ALA A 342 -6.45 -4.42 12.09
CA ALA A 342 -5.11 -4.77 12.55
C ALA A 342 -4.13 -3.57 12.45
N PRO A 343 -4.36 -2.51 13.25
CA PRO A 343 -3.55 -1.29 13.19
C PRO A 343 -2.09 -1.48 13.61
N SER A 344 -1.73 -2.64 14.16
CA SER A 344 -0.37 -2.98 14.54
C SER A 344 0.46 -3.59 13.41
N LEU A 345 -0.18 -4.08 12.32
CA LEU A 345 0.55 -4.64 11.19
C LEU A 345 1.35 -3.53 10.48
N TYR A 346 2.66 -3.79 10.36
CA TYR A 346 3.61 -2.76 9.93
C TYR A 346 3.26 -2.19 8.56
N VAL A 347 2.99 -3.03 7.57
CA VAL A 347 2.68 -2.58 6.21
C VAL A 347 1.36 -1.81 6.12
N LEU A 348 0.34 -2.17 6.91
CA LEU A 348 -0.91 -1.41 6.99
C LEU A 348 -0.74 -0.06 7.69
N LYS A 349 0.20 -0.01 8.65
CA LYS A 349 0.51 1.19 9.42
C LYS A 349 1.42 2.15 8.65
N GLY A 350 2.39 1.62 7.92
CA GLY A 350 3.46 2.38 7.27
C GLY A 350 3.14 2.81 5.83
N THR A 351 2.14 2.20 5.20
CA THR A 351 1.71 2.58 3.85
C THR A 351 0.75 3.77 3.89
N VAL A 352 1.00 4.77 3.05
CA VAL A 352 0.18 6.01 2.95
C VAL A 352 -1.09 5.75 2.14
N ALA A 353 -1.00 4.99 1.07
CA ALA A 353 -2.12 4.61 0.23
C ALA A 353 -3.12 3.70 0.99
N PRO A 354 -4.37 3.57 0.51
CA PRO A 354 -5.26 2.51 0.96
C PRO A 354 -4.55 1.17 0.94
N ALA A 355 -4.59 0.43 2.07
CA ALA A 355 -3.83 -0.81 2.23
C ALA A 355 -4.71 -1.93 2.80
N VAL A 356 -4.58 -3.10 2.22
CA VAL A 356 -5.20 -4.35 2.67
C VAL A 356 -4.13 -5.45 2.71
N LEU A 357 -4.21 -6.35 3.70
CA LEU A 357 -3.41 -7.56 3.75
C LEU A 357 -4.37 -8.75 3.70
N ILE A 358 -4.16 -9.63 2.74
CA ILE A 358 -4.99 -10.80 2.50
C ILE A 358 -4.33 -12.05 3.08
N GLU A 359 -5.12 -12.82 3.81
CA GLU A 359 -4.78 -14.15 4.32
C GLU A 359 -5.64 -15.17 3.58
N HIS A 360 -5.06 -15.88 2.63
CA HIS A 360 -5.76 -16.74 1.67
C HIS A 360 -6.30 -18.06 2.25
N GLY A 361 -6.06 -18.30 3.51
CA GLY A 361 -6.38 -19.51 4.26
C GLY A 361 -5.28 -19.79 5.27
N PHE A 362 -5.36 -20.92 5.97
CA PHE A 362 -4.38 -21.27 6.99
C PHE A 362 -3.42 -22.34 6.49
N HIS A 363 -2.12 -22.02 6.44
CA HIS A 363 -1.12 -23.05 6.12
C HIS A 363 -0.92 -24.08 7.26
N THR A 364 -1.62 -23.90 8.37
CA THR A 364 -1.77 -24.88 9.46
C THR A 364 -3.08 -25.68 9.38
N ASN A 365 -3.85 -25.59 8.29
CA ASN A 365 -5.05 -26.37 8.05
C ASN A 365 -4.86 -27.30 6.82
N GLU A 366 -5.09 -28.59 6.97
CA GLU A 366 -4.89 -29.57 5.89
C GLU A 366 -5.76 -29.29 4.66
N GLY A 367 -7.04 -28.90 4.87
CA GLY A 367 -7.96 -28.58 3.80
C GLY A 367 -7.55 -27.33 3.03
N ASP A 368 -7.15 -26.26 3.75
CA ASP A 368 -6.66 -25.05 3.13
C ASP A 368 -5.35 -25.31 2.37
N VAL A 369 -4.38 -26.03 2.95
CA VAL A 369 -3.12 -26.39 2.28
C VAL A 369 -3.36 -27.18 0.99
N LYS A 370 -4.29 -28.13 1.00
CA LYS A 370 -4.67 -28.86 -0.21
C LYS A 370 -5.16 -27.90 -1.31
N ASN A 371 -5.98 -26.92 -0.96
CA ASN A 371 -6.48 -25.90 -1.88
C ASN A 371 -5.35 -24.96 -2.32
N LEU A 372 -4.58 -24.42 -1.39
CA LEU A 372 -3.49 -23.47 -1.66
C LEU A 372 -2.36 -24.07 -2.52
N ARG A 373 -2.20 -25.38 -2.54
CA ARG A 373 -1.29 -26.10 -3.44
C ARG A 373 -1.88 -26.40 -4.82
N ASN A 374 -3.19 -26.33 -4.98
CA ASN A 374 -3.88 -26.61 -6.23
C ASN A 374 -3.81 -25.40 -7.18
N SER A 375 -3.21 -25.57 -8.35
CA SER A 375 -3.01 -24.49 -9.32
C SER A 375 -4.33 -23.89 -9.83
N SER A 376 -5.35 -24.73 -10.10
CA SER A 376 -6.66 -24.24 -10.55
C SER A 376 -7.40 -23.46 -9.46
N TYR A 377 -7.22 -23.86 -8.19
CA TYR A 377 -7.76 -23.10 -7.07
C TYR A 377 -7.08 -21.74 -6.93
N ARG A 378 -5.73 -21.68 -7.04
CA ARG A 378 -4.97 -20.43 -7.02
C ARG A 378 -5.40 -19.48 -8.15
N GLN A 379 -5.62 -20.04 -9.36
CA GLN A 379 -6.07 -19.25 -10.51
C GLN A 379 -7.44 -18.64 -10.24
N ARG A 380 -8.42 -19.44 -9.82
CA ARG A 380 -9.76 -18.94 -9.46
C ARG A 380 -9.72 -17.91 -8.33
N LEU A 381 -8.83 -18.10 -7.36
CA LEU A 381 -8.65 -17.16 -6.25
C LEU A 381 -8.05 -15.83 -6.73
N ALA A 382 -7.03 -15.89 -7.59
CA ALA A 382 -6.39 -14.71 -8.19
C ALA A 382 -7.37 -13.91 -9.07
N GLU A 383 -8.20 -14.61 -9.87
CA GLU A 383 -9.26 -13.99 -10.67
C GLU A 383 -10.31 -13.28 -9.79
N ALA A 384 -10.73 -13.91 -8.70
CA ALA A 384 -11.67 -13.32 -7.76
C ALA A 384 -11.08 -12.06 -7.08
N GLU A 385 -9.83 -12.13 -6.64
CA GLU A 385 -9.16 -10.99 -5.99
C GLU A 385 -8.88 -9.86 -6.98
N ALA A 386 -8.42 -10.17 -8.19
CA ALA A 386 -8.23 -9.19 -9.25
C ALA A 386 -9.55 -8.49 -9.61
N ARG A 387 -10.65 -9.25 -9.74
CA ARG A 387 -11.99 -8.71 -9.98
C ARG A 387 -12.41 -7.74 -8.87
N GLY A 388 -12.22 -8.11 -7.61
CA GLY A 388 -12.52 -7.23 -6.48
C GLY A 388 -11.63 -5.99 -6.42
N ILE A 389 -10.36 -6.10 -6.82
CA ILE A 389 -9.45 -4.95 -6.96
C ILE A 389 -9.93 -4.02 -8.07
N LEU A 390 -10.27 -4.56 -9.26
CA LEU A 390 -10.79 -3.78 -10.39
C LEU A 390 -12.08 -3.05 -10.02
N ASP A 391 -13.01 -3.74 -9.34
CA ASP A 391 -14.25 -3.14 -8.85
C ASP A 391 -13.97 -1.95 -7.91
N TYR A 392 -13.06 -2.12 -6.94
CA TYR A 392 -12.61 -1.02 -6.09
C TYR A 392 -12.01 0.14 -6.87
N LEU A 393 -11.28 -0.13 -7.96
CA LEU A 393 -10.66 0.88 -8.82
C LEU A 393 -11.66 1.54 -9.78
N GLY A 394 -12.91 1.05 -9.84
CA GLY A 394 -13.93 1.52 -10.77
C GLY A 394 -13.71 1.07 -12.21
N ILE A 395 -12.99 -0.05 -12.41
CA ILE A 395 -12.73 -0.67 -13.70
C ILE A 395 -13.68 -1.86 -13.85
N ALA A 396 -14.51 -1.85 -14.91
CA ALA A 396 -15.41 -2.95 -15.17
C ALA A 396 -14.62 -4.24 -15.49
N TRP A 397 -15.03 -5.34 -14.87
CA TRP A 397 -14.57 -6.66 -15.26
C TRP A 397 -15.24 -6.98 -16.61
N GLU A 398 -14.45 -7.13 -17.65
CA GLU A 398 -14.94 -7.67 -18.90
C GLU A 398 -15.03 -9.19 -18.71
N GLU A 399 -16.25 -9.72 -18.68
CA GLU A 399 -16.38 -11.16 -18.88
C GLU A 399 -15.85 -11.38 -20.29
N GLU A 400 -14.67 -12.02 -20.43
CA GLU A 400 -14.36 -12.62 -21.72
C GLU A 400 -15.60 -13.43 -22.07
N ASP A 401 -16.25 -13.08 -23.19
CA ASP A 401 -17.23 -13.98 -23.79
C ASP A 401 -16.59 -15.34 -23.76
N ALA A 402 -17.12 -16.23 -22.91
CA ALA A 402 -16.50 -17.53 -22.67
C ALA A 402 -16.17 -18.06 -24.07
N PRO A 403 -14.91 -18.33 -24.42
CA PRO A 403 -14.56 -18.70 -25.78
C PRO A 403 -15.55 -19.77 -26.16
N GLU A 404 -16.29 -19.56 -27.26
CA GLU A 404 -17.26 -20.55 -27.71
C GLU A 404 -16.60 -21.90 -27.50
N PRO A 405 -17.19 -22.82 -26.73
CA PRO A 405 -16.46 -24.00 -26.26
C PRO A 405 -15.75 -24.59 -27.47
N ALA A 406 -14.43 -24.55 -27.44
CA ALA A 406 -13.59 -24.97 -28.56
C ALA A 406 -14.14 -26.31 -28.99
N GLU A 407 -14.46 -26.48 -30.30
CA GLU A 407 -14.97 -27.77 -30.75
C GLU A 407 -14.12 -28.88 -30.12
N PRO A 408 -14.73 -29.84 -29.43
CA PRO A 408 -13.96 -30.84 -28.70
C PRO A 408 -12.91 -31.43 -29.62
N THR A 409 -11.69 -31.47 -29.15
CA THR A 409 -10.55 -32.07 -29.88
C THR A 409 -10.90 -33.51 -30.32
N GLU A 410 -10.25 -34.02 -31.34
CA GLU A 410 -10.44 -35.43 -31.72
C GLU A 410 -10.22 -36.39 -30.53
N ALA A 411 -9.29 -36.06 -29.63
CA ALA A 411 -9.03 -36.87 -28.43
C ALA A 411 -10.22 -36.83 -27.45
N GLU A 412 -10.81 -35.65 -27.22
CA GLU A 412 -11.99 -35.49 -26.35
C GLU A 412 -13.22 -36.20 -26.97
N LYS A 413 -13.46 -36.03 -28.27
CA LYS A 413 -14.51 -36.75 -29.01
C LYS A 413 -14.31 -38.26 -28.91
N ALA A 414 -13.08 -38.75 -29.02
CA ALA A 414 -12.75 -40.15 -28.89
C ALA A 414 -13.00 -40.69 -27.47
N VAL A 415 -12.61 -39.94 -26.43
CA VAL A 415 -12.84 -40.28 -25.03
C VAL A 415 -14.34 -40.34 -24.71
N GLU A 416 -15.10 -39.33 -25.14
CA GLU A 416 -16.55 -39.26 -24.98
C GLU A 416 -17.21 -40.47 -25.65
N TRP A 417 -16.83 -40.75 -26.90
CA TRP A 417 -17.37 -41.88 -27.65
C TRP A 417 -17.06 -43.22 -26.99
N ILE A 418 -15.80 -43.54 -26.65
CA ILE A 418 -15.44 -44.85 -26.06
C ILE A 418 -16.05 -45.04 -24.67
N THR A 419 -16.34 -43.94 -23.97
CA THR A 419 -16.98 -43.94 -22.66
C THR A 419 -18.48 -44.16 -22.78
N SER A 420 -19.15 -43.42 -23.66
CA SER A 420 -20.58 -43.60 -23.95
C SER A 420 -20.90 -44.98 -24.49
N GLU A 421 -20.01 -45.55 -25.29
CA GLU A 421 -20.12 -46.90 -25.80
C GLU A 421 -19.80 -48.02 -24.76
N GLY A 422 -19.36 -47.63 -23.55
CA GLY A 422 -19.01 -48.55 -22.48
C GLY A 422 -17.77 -49.42 -22.77
N ILE A 423 -16.93 -48.96 -23.72
CA ILE A 423 -15.67 -49.61 -24.08
C ILE A 423 -14.62 -49.33 -23.01
N MET A 424 -14.51 -48.07 -22.58
CA MET A 424 -13.68 -47.63 -21.48
C MET A 424 -14.55 -47.33 -20.27
N LEU A 425 -14.20 -47.92 -19.14
CA LEU A 425 -14.85 -47.67 -17.86
C LEU A 425 -13.79 -47.19 -16.88
N GLY A 426 -14.10 -46.20 -16.09
CA GLY A 426 -13.23 -45.68 -15.03
C GLY A 426 -12.93 -46.74 -13.94
N ASN A 427 -12.15 -46.30 -12.95
CA ASN A 427 -11.94 -47.07 -11.72
C ASN A 427 -13.25 -47.22 -10.92
N SER A 428 -13.21 -47.79 -9.71
CA SER A 428 -14.40 -47.94 -8.85
C SER A 428 -15.06 -46.60 -8.43
N ALA A 429 -14.39 -45.49 -8.61
CA ALA A 429 -14.92 -44.14 -8.38
C ALA A 429 -15.40 -43.44 -9.68
N GLY A 430 -15.34 -44.12 -10.84
CA GLY A 430 -15.73 -43.58 -12.15
C GLY A 430 -14.66 -42.74 -12.83
N ASP A 431 -13.47 -42.60 -12.27
CA ASP A 431 -12.37 -41.83 -12.84
C ASP A 431 -11.68 -42.61 -13.98
N LEU A 432 -11.63 -42.04 -15.18
CA LEU A 432 -11.04 -42.62 -16.39
C LEU A 432 -9.50 -42.65 -16.37
N MET A 433 -8.85 -41.89 -15.49
CA MET A 433 -7.39 -41.86 -15.30
C MET A 433 -6.63 -41.62 -16.61
N LEU A 434 -7.09 -40.67 -17.43
CA LEU A 434 -6.62 -40.42 -18.80
C LEU A 434 -5.12 -40.05 -18.89
N ASP A 435 -4.58 -39.47 -17.84
CA ASP A 435 -3.16 -39.06 -17.75
C ASP A 435 -2.23 -40.18 -17.27
N GLN A 436 -2.76 -41.37 -17.05
CA GLN A 436 -1.98 -42.52 -16.58
C GLN A 436 -1.77 -43.56 -17.70
N GLY A 437 -0.60 -44.14 -17.72
CA GLY A 437 -0.28 -45.21 -18.67
C GLY A 437 -1.19 -46.40 -18.50
N MET A 438 -1.77 -46.87 -19.60
CA MET A 438 -2.63 -48.07 -19.64
C MET A 438 -1.79 -49.35 -19.62
N THR A 439 -2.15 -50.31 -18.77
CA THR A 439 -1.54 -51.65 -18.79
C THR A 439 -2.00 -52.45 -20.01
N ARG A 440 -1.17 -53.42 -20.48
CA ARG A 440 -1.54 -54.34 -21.58
C ARG A 440 -2.85 -55.08 -21.29
N LYS A 441 -3.14 -55.38 -20.03
CA LYS A 441 -4.38 -56.03 -19.60
C LYS A 441 -5.60 -55.13 -19.78
N GLN A 442 -5.50 -53.86 -19.39
CA GLN A 442 -6.57 -52.87 -19.57
C GLN A 442 -6.85 -52.62 -21.05
N PHE A 443 -5.79 -52.50 -21.87
CA PHE A 443 -5.91 -52.35 -23.31
C PHE A 443 -6.60 -53.58 -23.95
N ALA A 444 -6.23 -54.81 -23.59
CA ALA A 444 -6.86 -56.04 -24.09
C ALA A 444 -8.35 -56.13 -23.72
N VAL A 445 -8.73 -55.72 -22.49
CA VAL A 445 -10.14 -55.69 -22.05
C VAL A 445 -10.93 -54.66 -22.87
N MET A 446 -10.36 -53.51 -23.15
CA MET A 446 -11.00 -52.45 -23.96
C MET A 446 -11.23 -52.94 -25.40
N LEU A 447 -10.21 -53.53 -26.05
CA LEU A 447 -10.33 -54.13 -27.38
C LEU A 447 -11.37 -55.25 -27.43
N TYR A 448 -11.43 -56.09 -26.40
CA TYR A 448 -12.44 -57.18 -26.32
C TYR A 448 -13.87 -56.62 -26.22
N ARG A 449 -14.09 -55.54 -25.41
CA ARG A 449 -15.39 -54.88 -25.32
C ARG A 449 -15.80 -54.27 -26.66
N TYR A 450 -14.86 -53.57 -27.34
CA TYR A 450 -15.06 -53.03 -28.68
C TYR A 450 -15.46 -54.12 -29.66
N HIS A 451 -14.68 -55.23 -29.76
CA HIS A 451 -14.96 -56.33 -30.65
C HIS A 451 -16.35 -56.94 -30.38
N LYS A 452 -16.65 -57.22 -29.12
CA LYS A 452 -17.95 -57.81 -28.73
C LYS A 452 -19.14 -56.93 -29.06
N LYS A 453 -18.96 -55.60 -29.02
CA LYS A 453 -20.03 -54.66 -29.29
C LYS A 453 -20.28 -54.44 -30.77
N PHE A 454 -19.25 -54.33 -31.57
CA PHE A 454 -19.37 -53.96 -32.98
C PHE A 454 -19.20 -55.16 -33.94
N HIS A 455 -18.78 -56.32 -33.43
CA HIS A 455 -18.67 -57.57 -34.19
C HIS A 455 -19.30 -58.76 -33.40
N PRO A 456 -20.62 -58.65 -33.10
CA PRO A 456 -21.29 -59.74 -32.38
C PRO A 456 -21.29 -61.00 -33.30
N THR A 457 -20.79 -62.13 -32.77
CA THR A 457 -20.84 -63.48 -33.43
C THR A 457 -22.21 -64.05 -33.32
#